data_6b480da7b056824eb4512c030e2579ed
#
_entry.id   6b480da7b056824eb4512c030e2579ed
#
_cell.length_a   1.000
_cell.length_b   1.000
_cell.length_c   1.000
_cell.angle_alpha   90.00
_cell.angle_beta   90.00
_cell.angle_gamma   90.00
#
_symmetry.space_group_name_H-M   'P 1'
#
loop_
_entity.id
_entity.type
_entity.pdbx_description
1 polymer ?
#
loop_
_entity_poly.entity_id
_entity_poly.type
_entity_poly.pdbx_seq_one_letter_code
_entity_poly.pdbx_strand_id
1 'polypeptide(L)'
;MKKNNLKKIAKNVIDLEIQALKKLKNSINNSFNKTVSLISNCQSKVIFCGVGKSFIIASKISSTLSSVGSPSFAISASQCTHGDLGSITKKDLLILISNSGETEELKPVIQYAKRNKIILVGIVSKKNSVLYKSSDVKLYIPESKESGHGIVPTSSTTSQLALGDALAIASMNYKNFGKLDFKKFHPSGNLATKLKTVGDLMISGNKLPFVTENSNM
;
A
#
# COMPACT_ATOMS: atom_id res chain seq x y z
N MET A 1 15.74 -17.74 -31.65
CA MET A 1 15.81 -18.12 -30.20
C MET A 1 15.01 -19.41 -29.98
N LYS A 2 15.62 -20.45 -29.40
CA LYS A 2 14.95 -21.74 -29.17
C LYS A 2 13.83 -21.57 -28.12
N LYS A 3 12.60 -22.04 -28.40
CA LYS A 3 11.41 -22.00 -27.52
C LYS A 3 11.68 -22.46 -26.06
N ASN A 4 12.66 -23.34 -25.87
CA ASN A 4 13.08 -23.85 -24.54
C ASN A 4 13.76 -22.81 -23.64
N ASN A 5 14.16 -21.65 -24.17
CA ASN A 5 14.83 -20.62 -23.38
C ASN A 5 13.84 -19.70 -22.64
N LEU A 6 12.63 -19.51 -23.16
CA LEU A 6 11.65 -18.60 -22.57
C LEU A 6 11.14 -19.06 -21.20
N LYS A 7 10.87 -20.37 -21.05
CA LYS A 7 10.48 -20.96 -19.75
C LYS A 7 11.59 -20.82 -18.71
N LYS A 8 12.86 -20.97 -19.11
CA LYS A 8 14.01 -20.79 -18.23
C LYS A 8 14.15 -19.33 -17.80
N ILE A 9 13.94 -18.39 -18.71
CA ILE A 9 13.94 -16.95 -18.41
C ILE A 9 12.85 -16.63 -17.38
N ALA A 10 11.61 -17.09 -17.61
CA ALA A 10 10.50 -16.85 -16.68
C ALA A 10 10.80 -17.39 -15.26
N LYS A 11 11.29 -18.64 -15.15
CA LYS A 11 11.65 -19.21 -13.85
C LYS A 11 12.76 -18.41 -13.16
N ASN A 12 13.78 -17.96 -13.91
CA ASN A 12 14.87 -17.17 -13.35
C ASN A 12 14.39 -15.80 -12.83
N VAL A 13 13.44 -15.16 -13.51
CA VAL A 13 12.83 -13.89 -13.01
C VAL A 13 12.14 -14.13 -11.68
N ILE A 14 11.31 -15.17 -11.60
CA ILE A 14 10.57 -15.52 -10.37
C ILE A 14 11.56 -15.89 -9.25
N ASP A 15 12.61 -16.64 -9.54
CA ASP A 15 13.63 -17.02 -8.55
C ASP A 15 14.35 -15.78 -7.96
N LEU A 16 14.64 -14.77 -8.78
CA LEU A 16 15.24 -13.52 -8.33
C LEU A 16 14.27 -12.75 -7.40
N GLU A 17 13.00 -12.70 -7.75
CA GLU A 17 11.97 -12.05 -6.91
C GLU A 17 11.76 -12.80 -5.60
N ILE A 18 11.75 -14.14 -5.60
CA ILE A 18 11.70 -14.95 -4.37
C ILE A 18 12.89 -14.64 -3.46
N GLN A 19 14.11 -14.53 -4.03
CA GLN A 19 15.29 -14.17 -3.26
C GLN A 19 15.18 -12.76 -2.66
N ALA A 20 14.66 -11.79 -3.42
CA ALA A 20 14.42 -10.44 -2.95
C ALA A 20 13.41 -10.42 -1.79
N LEU A 21 12.31 -11.15 -1.90
CA LEU A 21 11.31 -11.28 -0.84
C LEU A 21 11.86 -11.96 0.43
N LYS A 22 12.72 -12.96 0.30
CA LYS A 22 13.41 -13.57 1.45
C LYS A 22 14.29 -12.56 2.18
N LYS A 23 15.06 -11.75 1.44
CA LYS A 23 15.87 -10.66 2.02
C LYS A 23 15.00 -9.62 2.70
N LEU A 24 13.90 -9.21 2.07
CA LEU A 24 12.94 -8.26 2.63
C LEU A 24 12.37 -8.78 3.95
N LYS A 25 11.90 -10.03 4.00
CA LYS A 25 11.37 -10.66 5.22
C LYS A 25 12.34 -10.55 6.39
N ASN A 26 13.61 -10.81 6.15
CA ASN A 26 14.66 -10.76 7.18
C ASN A 26 15.06 -9.33 7.58
N SER A 27 14.68 -8.30 6.80
CA SER A 27 14.97 -6.90 7.10
C SER A 27 13.88 -6.19 7.90
N ILE A 28 12.73 -6.82 8.13
CA ILE A 28 11.63 -6.26 8.92
C ILE A 28 12.09 -6.05 10.36
N ASN A 29 11.92 -4.82 10.85
CA ASN A 29 12.40 -4.38 12.16
C ASN A 29 11.44 -3.36 12.81
N ASN A 30 11.86 -2.71 13.89
CA ASN A 30 11.02 -1.76 14.64
C ASN A 30 10.54 -0.55 13.81
N SER A 31 11.23 -0.18 12.71
CA SER A 31 10.71 0.85 11.80
C SER A 31 9.40 0.44 11.15
N PHE A 32 9.20 -0.85 10.89
CA PHE A 32 7.94 -1.38 10.41
C PHE A 32 6.82 -1.16 11.44
N ASN A 33 7.04 -1.56 12.70
CA ASN A 33 6.06 -1.37 13.77
C ASN A 33 5.71 0.12 13.97
N LYS A 34 6.73 0.99 13.93
CA LYS A 34 6.53 2.44 14.02
C LYS A 34 5.69 2.96 12.85
N THR A 35 5.93 2.47 11.63
CA THR A 35 5.15 2.88 10.46
C THR A 35 3.69 2.41 10.57
N VAL A 36 3.44 1.17 11.01
CA VAL A 36 2.10 0.64 11.26
C VAL A 36 1.36 1.52 12.27
N SER A 37 2.01 1.89 13.38
CA SER A 37 1.43 2.79 14.37
C SER A 37 1.11 4.17 13.78
N LEU A 38 2.01 4.75 12.98
CA LEU A 38 1.78 6.03 12.31
C LEU A 38 0.60 5.98 11.33
N ILE A 39 0.48 4.92 10.53
CA ILE A 39 -0.64 4.69 9.61
C ILE A 39 -1.94 4.58 10.39
N SER A 40 -1.94 3.77 11.45
CA SER A 40 -3.16 3.45 12.22
C SER A 40 -3.69 4.64 13.01
N ASN A 41 -2.80 5.53 13.48
CA ASN A 41 -3.13 6.73 14.26
C ASN A 41 -3.15 8.01 13.42
N CYS A 42 -3.06 7.92 12.09
CA CYS A 42 -3.08 9.09 11.21
C CYS A 42 -4.41 9.82 11.32
N GLN A 43 -4.35 11.12 11.62
CA GLN A 43 -5.53 11.96 11.88
C GLN A 43 -6.22 12.45 10.60
N SER A 44 -5.61 12.26 9.45
CA SER A 44 -6.15 12.67 8.16
C SER A 44 -6.00 11.51 7.16
N LYS A 45 -5.00 11.54 6.32
CA LYS A 45 -4.81 10.53 5.28
C LYS A 45 -3.34 10.15 5.12
N VAL A 46 -3.12 8.94 4.63
CA VAL A 46 -1.79 8.45 4.27
C VAL A 46 -1.56 8.73 2.79
N ILE A 47 -0.54 9.51 2.48
CA ILE A 47 -0.20 9.88 1.12
C ILE A 47 1.05 9.13 0.69
N PHE A 48 0.92 8.30 -0.33
CA PHE A 48 2.06 7.67 -0.99
C PHE A 48 2.52 8.52 -2.15
N CYS A 49 3.84 8.65 -2.33
CA CYS A 49 4.39 9.41 -3.45
C CYS A 49 5.58 8.67 -4.05
N GLY A 50 5.67 8.70 -5.37
CA GLY A 50 6.75 8.09 -6.14
C GLY A 50 6.76 8.58 -7.58
N VAL A 51 7.68 8.04 -8.40
CA VAL A 51 7.80 8.35 -9.83
C VAL A 51 7.79 7.05 -10.64
N GLY A 52 7.18 7.05 -11.81
CA GLY A 52 7.18 5.92 -12.73
C GLY A 52 6.61 4.65 -12.09
N LYS A 53 7.36 3.55 -12.10
CA LYS A 53 6.93 2.27 -11.52
C LYS A 53 6.68 2.36 -10.02
N SER A 54 7.48 3.13 -9.28
CA SER A 54 7.26 3.36 -7.84
C SER A 54 5.95 4.10 -7.56
N PHE A 55 5.49 4.98 -8.45
CA PHE A 55 4.18 5.60 -8.35
C PHE A 55 3.04 4.60 -8.58
N ILE A 56 3.18 3.69 -9.56
CA ILE A 56 2.19 2.62 -9.79
C ILE A 56 2.07 1.73 -8.55
N ILE A 57 3.19 1.36 -7.94
CA ILE A 57 3.21 0.61 -6.67
C ILE A 57 2.58 1.42 -5.53
N ALA A 58 2.91 2.71 -5.41
CA ALA A 58 2.29 3.63 -4.45
C ALA A 58 0.76 3.66 -4.59
N SER A 59 0.25 3.72 -5.82
CA SER A 59 -1.18 3.69 -6.12
C SER A 59 -1.86 2.39 -5.68
N LYS A 60 -1.21 1.24 -5.92
CA LYS A 60 -1.74 -0.05 -5.46
C LYS A 60 -1.76 -0.14 -3.92
N ILE A 61 -0.70 0.27 -3.26
CA ILE A 61 -0.60 0.23 -1.80
C ILE A 61 -1.65 1.13 -1.16
N SER A 62 -1.81 2.36 -1.66
CA SER A 62 -2.81 3.31 -1.14
C SER A 62 -4.23 2.79 -1.31
N SER A 63 -4.54 2.18 -2.47
CA SER A 63 -5.83 1.53 -2.70
C SER A 63 -6.09 0.40 -1.70
N THR A 64 -5.09 -0.44 -1.44
CA THR A 64 -5.20 -1.53 -0.45
C THR A 64 -5.43 -0.97 0.97
N LEU A 65 -4.69 0.07 1.39
CA LEU A 65 -4.88 0.72 2.70
C LEU A 65 -6.28 1.32 2.85
N SER A 66 -6.77 1.99 1.82
CA SER A 66 -8.14 2.54 1.83
C SER A 66 -9.17 1.42 2.00
N SER A 67 -8.99 0.29 1.32
CA SER A 67 -9.89 -0.86 1.39
C SER A 67 -9.93 -1.54 2.77
N VAL A 68 -8.90 -1.35 3.59
CA VAL A 68 -8.80 -1.89 4.96
C VAL A 68 -8.95 -0.81 6.04
N GLY A 69 -9.58 0.31 5.70
CA GLY A 69 -9.99 1.32 6.67
C GLY A 69 -8.92 2.35 7.05
N SER A 70 -7.89 2.54 6.23
CA SER A 70 -6.92 3.62 6.38
C SER A 70 -7.01 4.56 5.17
N PRO A 71 -7.67 5.73 5.29
CA PRO A 71 -7.81 6.67 4.17
C PRO A 71 -6.46 6.98 3.53
N SER A 72 -6.32 6.67 2.26
CA SER A 72 -5.04 6.79 1.56
C SER A 72 -5.23 7.06 0.07
N PHE A 73 -4.30 7.79 -0.51
CA PHE A 73 -4.19 7.97 -1.96
C PHE A 73 -2.73 8.13 -2.38
N ALA A 74 -2.48 8.05 -3.68
CA ALA A 74 -1.13 8.23 -4.22
C ALA A 74 -1.05 9.49 -5.08
N ILE A 75 0.08 10.19 -5.01
CA ILE A 75 0.42 11.33 -5.87
C ILE A 75 1.73 11.05 -6.60
N SER A 76 1.84 11.53 -7.82
CA SER A 76 3.10 11.46 -8.55
C SER A 76 4.00 12.63 -8.15
N ALA A 77 5.26 12.36 -7.80
CA ALA A 77 6.19 13.42 -7.47
C ALA A 77 6.42 14.39 -8.64
N SER A 78 6.28 13.92 -9.88
CA SER A 78 6.36 14.78 -11.08
C SER A 78 5.23 15.82 -11.15
N GLN A 79 4.06 15.53 -10.57
CA GLN A 79 2.94 16.48 -10.50
C GLN A 79 3.03 17.43 -9.30
N CYS A 80 3.76 17.04 -8.27
CA CYS A 80 3.88 17.82 -7.04
C CYS A 80 4.43 19.23 -7.29
N THR A 81 5.35 19.39 -8.25
CA THR A 81 5.90 20.69 -8.64
C THR A 81 4.92 21.57 -9.41
N HIS A 82 3.78 21.03 -9.83
CA HIS A 82 2.71 21.72 -10.56
C HIS A 82 1.47 21.99 -9.71
N GLY A 83 1.61 21.96 -8.37
CA GLY A 83 0.55 22.37 -7.44
C GLY A 83 0.04 21.27 -6.51
N ASP A 84 0.26 19.99 -6.80
CA ASP A 84 -0.26 18.87 -6.01
C ASP A 84 0.30 18.82 -4.57
N LEU A 85 1.41 19.53 -4.28
CA LEU A 85 1.89 19.73 -2.91
C LEU A 85 0.83 20.36 -2.00
N GLY A 86 -0.09 21.16 -2.55
CA GLY A 86 -1.21 21.75 -1.82
C GLY A 86 -2.21 20.72 -1.25
N SER A 87 -2.20 19.49 -1.76
CA SER A 87 -3.04 18.41 -1.23
C SER A 87 -2.49 17.76 0.04
N ILE A 88 -1.24 18.07 0.42
CA ILE A 88 -0.54 17.49 1.57
C ILE A 88 -0.59 18.46 2.74
N THR A 89 -1.09 18.00 3.88
CA THR A 89 -1.24 18.82 5.09
C THR A 89 -0.40 18.27 6.26
N LYS A 90 -0.21 19.08 7.30
CA LYS A 90 0.54 18.67 8.50
C LYS A 90 -0.07 17.48 9.24
N LYS A 91 -1.38 17.21 9.05
CA LYS A 91 -2.08 16.10 9.69
C LYS A 91 -1.95 14.78 8.91
N ASP A 92 -1.37 14.82 7.71
CA ASP A 92 -1.15 13.66 6.86
C ASP A 92 0.13 12.92 7.26
N LEU A 93 0.19 11.65 6.88
CA LEU A 93 1.40 10.85 6.88
C LEU A 93 1.90 10.72 5.44
N LEU A 94 3.10 11.21 5.17
CA LEU A 94 3.70 11.12 3.84
C LEU A 94 4.66 9.94 3.75
N ILE A 95 4.47 9.06 2.76
CA ILE A 95 5.31 7.89 2.50
C ILE A 95 5.88 8.00 1.08
N LEU A 96 7.19 8.20 0.97
CA LEU A 96 7.89 8.28 -0.31
C LEU A 96 8.51 6.95 -0.67
N ILE A 97 8.35 6.54 -1.93
CA ILE A 97 8.90 5.29 -2.47
C ILE A 97 9.91 5.60 -3.57
N SER A 98 11.16 5.20 -3.35
CA SER A 98 12.21 5.26 -4.37
C SER A 98 13.26 4.19 -4.13
N ASN A 99 13.56 3.37 -5.12
CA ASN A 99 14.58 2.34 -4.98
C ASN A 99 15.98 2.96 -4.73
N SER A 100 16.37 3.95 -5.51
CA SER A 100 17.64 4.66 -5.35
C SER A 100 17.63 5.64 -4.17
N GLY A 101 16.46 6.21 -3.86
CA GLY A 101 16.32 7.29 -2.89
C GLY A 101 16.93 8.63 -3.34
N GLU A 102 17.34 8.73 -4.61
CA GLU A 102 18.00 9.90 -5.23
C GLU A 102 17.17 10.52 -6.38
N THR A 103 15.90 10.12 -6.50
CA THR A 103 14.99 10.61 -7.54
C THR A 103 14.81 12.12 -7.40
N GLU A 104 15.16 12.87 -8.45
CA GLU A 104 15.19 14.34 -8.44
C GLU A 104 13.83 14.96 -8.11
N GLU A 105 12.76 14.40 -8.67
CA GLU A 105 11.39 14.88 -8.46
C GLU A 105 10.91 14.72 -7.00
N LEU A 106 11.54 13.86 -6.21
CA LEU A 106 11.23 13.72 -4.79
C LEU A 106 11.86 14.80 -3.92
N LYS A 107 12.92 15.48 -4.38
CA LYS A 107 13.61 16.51 -3.60
C LYS A 107 12.70 17.67 -3.18
N PRO A 108 11.88 18.26 -4.06
CA PRO A 108 10.91 19.29 -3.67
C PRO A 108 9.87 18.77 -2.65
N VAL A 109 9.42 17.53 -2.80
CA VAL A 109 8.46 16.90 -1.88
C VAL A 109 9.08 16.71 -0.48
N ILE A 110 10.34 16.25 -0.42
CA ILE A 110 11.10 16.13 0.84
C ILE A 110 11.27 17.50 1.50
N GLN A 111 11.65 18.53 0.74
CA GLN A 111 11.82 19.89 1.26
C GLN A 111 10.50 20.45 1.79
N TYR A 112 9.39 20.23 1.07
CA TYR A 112 8.06 20.63 1.49
C TYR A 112 7.66 19.94 2.80
N ALA A 113 7.85 18.63 2.90
CA ALA A 113 7.56 17.88 4.12
C ALA A 113 8.35 18.41 5.32
N LYS A 114 9.65 18.65 5.16
CA LYS A 114 10.51 19.20 6.22
C LYS A 114 10.07 20.59 6.66
N ARG A 115 9.83 21.50 5.71
CA ARG A 115 9.41 22.89 6.00
C ARG A 115 8.09 22.93 6.75
N ASN A 116 7.14 22.06 6.39
CA ASN A 116 5.80 22.02 6.99
C ASN A 116 5.69 21.05 8.18
N LYS A 117 6.81 20.43 8.61
CA LYS A 117 6.86 19.46 9.72
C LYS A 117 5.86 18.31 9.53
N ILE A 118 5.76 17.80 8.30
CA ILE A 118 4.97 16.63 7.94
C ILE A 118 5.81 15.39 8.22
N ILE A 119 5.24 14.40 8.89
CA ILE A 119 5.95 13.14 9.17
C ILE A 119 6.23 12.41 7.86
N LEU A 120 7.51 12.11 7.63
CA LEU A 120 8.02 11.51 6.42
C LEU A 120 8.52 10.09 6.67
N VAL A 121 7.95 9.12 5.99
CA VAL A 121 8.44 7.74 5.92
C VAL A 121 9.08 7.51 4.55
N GLY A 122 10.30 6.97 4.53
CA GLY A 122 11.00 6.62 3.28
C GLY A 122 11.07 5.12 3.08
N ILE A 123 10.58 4.63 1.94
CA ILE A 123 10.78 3.25 1.46
C ILE A 123 11.89 3.27 0.41
N VAL A 124 13.05 2.71 0.75
CA VAL A 124 14.27 2.92 -0.04
C VAL A 124 15.28 1.79 0.12
N SER A 125 16.12 1.55 -0.90
CA SER A 125 17.16 0.52 -0.88
C SER A 125 18.58 1.04 -0.63
N LYS A 126 18.81 2.38 -0.68
CA LYS A 126 20.12 3.00 -0.47
C LYS A 126 20.16 3.80 0.82
N LYS A 127 20.90 3.31 1.83
CA LYS A 127 21.02 3.96 3.15
C LYS A 127 21.73 5.33 3.12
N ASN A 128 22.55 5.59 2.11
CA ASN A 128 23.25 6.85 1.96
C ASN A 128 22.47 7.91 1.17
N SER A 129 21.29 7.57 0.66
CA SER A 129 20.49 8.43 -0.19
C SER A 129 19.84 9.60 0.55
N VAL A 130 19.46 10.62 -0.23
CA VAL A 130 18.76 11.82 0.26
C VAL A 130 17.45 11.42 0.96
N LEU A 131 16.65 10.53 0.33
CA LEU A 131 15.39 10.07 0.92
C LEU A 131 15.62 9.37 2.27
N TYR A 132 16.59 8.44 2.35
CA TYR A 132 16.86 7.73 3.59
C TYR A 132 17.27 8.67 4.73
N LYS A 133 18.19 9.61 4.44
CA LYS A 133 18.68 10.57 5.45
C LYS A 133 17.60 11.55 5.89
N SER A 134 16.71 11.95 4.98
CA SER A 134 15.65 12.93 5.24
C SER A 134 14.42 12.34 5.93
N SER A 135 14.22 11.03 5.90
CA SER A 135 13.03 10.38 6.47
C SER A 135 13.08 10.31 8.00
N ASP A 136 11.94 10.55 8.65
CA ASP A 136 11.77 10.40 10.10
C ASP A 136 11.69 8.92 10.48
N VAL A 137 11.09 8.10 9.60
CA VAL A 137 11.09 6.63 9.70
C VAL A 137 11.60 6.05 8.38
N LYS A 138 12.47 5.04 8.49
CA LYS A 138 13.19 4.46 7.37
C LYS A 138 12.80 3.00 7.20
N LEU A 139 12.07 2.69 6.14
CA LEU A 139 11.76 1.34 5.72
C LEU A 139 12.78 0.91 4.66
N TYR A 140 13.78 0.17 5.10
CA TYR A 140 14.86 -0.27 4.25
C TYR A 140 14.47 -1.55 3.50
N ILE A 141 14.56 -1.52 2.17
CA ILE A 141 14.44 -2.70 1.31
C ILE A 141 15.85 -3.12 0.90
N PRO A 142 16.31 -4.33 1.26
CA PRO A 142 17.64 -4.80 0.87
C PRO A 142 17.82 -4.84 -0.64
N GLU A 143 18.98 -4.41 -1.09
CA GLU A 143 19.33 -4.46 -2.51
C GLU A 143 19.24 -5.88 -3.06
N SER A 144 18.64 -6.01 -4.22
CA SER A 144 18.42 -7.27 -4.91
C SER A 144 18.75 -7.13 -6.40
N LYS A 145 19.13 -8.25 -7.01
CA LYS A 145 19.40 -8.27 -8.44
C LYS A 145 18.11 -8.11 -9.23
N GLU A 146 18.09 -7.15 -10.13
CA GLU A 146 16.99 -6.97 -11.08
C GLU A 146 17.12 -7.94 -12.26
N SER A 147 15.99 -8.25 -12.88
CA SER A 147 15.95 -9.01 -14.13
C SER A 147 16.31 -8.12 -15.35
N GLY A 148 16.29 -8.70 -16.56
CA GLY A 148 16.53 -7.94 -17.79
C GLY A 148 17.88 -7.22 -17.79
N HIS A 149 18.96 -7.98 -17.75
CA HIS A 149 20.34 -7.48 -17.67
C HIS A 149 20.66 -6.66 -16.39
N GLY A 150 19.85 -6.81 -15.35
CA GLY A 150 20.03 -6.09 -14.08
C GLY A 150 19.48 -4.66 -14.08
N ILE A 151 18.71 -4.27 -15.08
CA ILE A 151 18.23 -2.88 -15.26
C ILE A 151 16.70 -2.74 -15.22
N VAL A 152 15.96 -3.83 -15.42
CA VAL A 152 14.49 -3.75 -15.43
C VAL A 152 13.96 -3.88 -14.00
N PRO A 153 13.27 -2.86 -13.46
CA PRO A 153 12.68 -2.94 -12.13
C PRO A 153 11.66 -4.07 -12.05
N THR A 154 12.03 -5.12 -11.33
CA THR A 154 11.26 -6.36 -11.09
C THR A 154 11.34 -6.72 -9.60
N SER A 155 12.48 -7.20 -9.13
CA SER A 155 12.70 -7.57 -7.74
C SER A 155 12.48 -6.43 -6.76
N SER A 156 12.90 -5.20 -7.12
CA SER A 156 12.67 -4.02 -6.30
C SER A 156 11.20 -3.65 -6.20
N THR A 157 10.47 -3.67 -7.32
CA THR A 157 9.03 -3.33 -7.35
C THR A 157 8.19 -4.40 -6.64
N THR A 158 8.52 -5.69 -6.81
CA THR A 158 7.90 -6.78 -6.07
C THR A 158 8.12 -6.65 -4.57
N SER A 159 9.33 -6.27 -4.14
CA SER A 159 9.64 -6.03 -2.72
C SER A 159 8.88 -4.80 -2.16
N GLN A 160 8.79 -3.70 -2.91
CA GLN A 160 8.01 -2.52 -2.52
C GLN A 160 6.53 -2.86 -2.34
N LEU A 161 5.96 -3.63 -3.28
CA LEU A 161 4.57 -4.08 -3.23
C LEU A 161 4.31 -4.97 -2.02
N ALA A 162 5.15 -5.98 -1.79
CA ALA A 162 5.01 -6.90 -0.67
C ALA A 162 5.13 -6.19 0.69
N LEU A 163 6.05 -5.21 0.82
CA LEU A 163 6.16 -4.40 2.02
C LEU A 163 4.90 -3.56 2.25
N GLY A 164 4.33 -2.98 1.18
CA GLY A 164 3.09 -2.21 1.24
C GLY A 164 1.90 -3.05 1.67
N ASP A 165 1.77 -4.27 1.15
CA ASP A 165 0.72 -5.21 1.56
C ASP A 165 0.88 -5.62 3.02
N ALA A 166 2.12 -5.86 3.47
CA ALA A 166 2.39 -6.16 4.87
C ALA A 166 2.00 -4.99 5.79
N LEU A 167 2.29 -3.74 5.40
CA LEU A 167 1.86 -2.54 6.13
C LEU A 167 0.34 -2.44 6.20
N ALA A 168 -0.36 -2.68 5.09
CA ALA A 168 -1.81 -2.60 5.03
C ALA A 168 -2.48 -3.63 5.95
N ILE A 169 -2.06 -4.89 5.88
CA ILE A 169 -2.61 -5.96 6.70
C ILE A 169 -2.25 -5.78 8.20
N ALA A 170 -1.03 -5.36 8.50
CA ALA A 170 -0.64 -5.08 9.87
C ALA A 170 -1.44 -3.89 10.46
N SER A 171 -1.70 -2.84 9.68
CA SER A 171 -2.53 -1.70 10.08
C SER A 171 -3.99 -2.08 10.27
N MET A 172 -4.53 -2.94 9.40
CA MET A 172 -5.85 -3.54 9.53
C MET A 172 -6.00 -4.26 10.88
N ASN A 173 -5.05 -5.12 11.20
CA ASN A 173 -5.04 -5.87 12.46
C ASN A 173 -4.86 -4.95 13.68
N TYR A 174 -3.96 -3.96 13.60
CA TYR A 174 -3.73 -2.99 14.67
C TYR A 174 -5.01 -2.20 15.03
N LYS A 175 -5.84 -1.90 14.02
CA LYS A 175 -7.13 -1.20 14.18
C LYS A 175 -8.30 -2.11 14.53
N ASN A 176 -8.08 -3.42 14.69
CA ASN A 176 -9.16 -4.41 14.85
C ASN A 176 -10.22 -4.35 13.74
N PHE A 177 -9.81 -3.98 12.52
CA PHE A 177 -10.71 -3.89 11.36
C PHE A 177 -11.09 -5.28 10.89
N GLY A 178 -12.36 -5.64 11.10
CA GLY A 178 -12.86 -6.99 10.86
C GLY A 178 -13.54 -7.18 9.49
N LYS A 179 -14.05 -8.39 9.27
CA LYS A 179 -14.76 -8.76 8.04
C LYS A 179 -16.00 -7.88 7.79
N LEU A 180 -16.70 -7.49 8.83
CA LEU A 180 -17.90 -6.65 8.73
C LEU A 180 -17.54 -5.22 8.32
N ASP A 181 -16.40 -4.69 8.78
CA ASP A 181 -15.91 -3.38 8.37
C ASP A 181 -15.47 -3.42 6.91
N PHE A 182 -14.77 -4.49 6.50
CA PHE A 182 -14.37 -4.69 5.10
C PHE A 182 -15.58 -4.69 4.14
N LYS A 183 -16.71 -5.29 4.57
CA LYS A 183 -17.97 -5.29 3.82
C LYS A 183 -18.50 -3.89 3.54
N LYS A 184 -18.36 -2.93 4.48
CA LYS A 184 -18.81 -1.54 4.33
C LYS A 184 -18.14 -0.83 3.15
N PHE A 185 -16.87 -1.15 2.89
CA PHE A 185 -16.10 -0.57 1.78
C PHE A 185 -16.20 -1.35 0.47
N HIS A 186 -16.83 -2.54 0.50
CA HIS A 186 -16.99 -3.41 -0.67
C HIS A 186 -18.46 -3.80 -0.85
N PRO A 187 -19.36 -2.85 -1.17
CA PRO A 187 -20.81 -3.10 -1.21
C PRO A 187 -21.24 -4.00 -2.35
N SER A 188 -20.41 -4.18 -3.38
CA SER A 188 -20.69 -4.98 -4.57
C SER A 188 -19.59 -6.00 -4.86
N GLY A 189 -19.94 -7.07 -5.57
CA GLY A 189 -19.01 -8.12 -6.01
C GLY A 189 -19.06 -9.41 -5.18
N ASN A 190 -18.34 -10.43 -5.63
CA ASN A 190 -18.31 -11.78 -5.03
C ASN A 190 -17.88 -11.81 -3.54
N LEU A 191 -17.10 -10.82 -3.10
CA LEU A 191 -16.69 -10.68 -1.71
C LEU A 191 -17.87 -10.22 -0.83
N ALA A 192 -18.68 -9.28 -1.31
CA ALA A 192 -19.86 -8.82 -0.58
C ALA A 192 -20.87 -9.96 -0.39
N THR A 193 -21.04 -10.82 -1.39
CA THR A 193 -21.93 -11.99 -1.33
C THR A 193 -21.46 -13.04 -0.31
N LYS A 194 -20.16 -13.26 -0.18
CA LYS A 194 -19.58 -14.20 0.80
C LYS A 194 -19.62 -13.67 2.24
N LEU A 195 -19.85 -12.38 2.44
CA LEU A 195 -19.87 -11.70 3.73
C LEU A 195 -21.31 -11.31 4.14
N LYS A 196 -22.34 -11.89 3.52
CA LYS A 196 -23.74 -11.66 3.92
C LYS A 196 -23.97 -12.19 5.34
N THR A 197 -24.62 -11.37 6.14
CA THR A 197 -25.08 -11.73 7.47
C THR A 197 -26.51 -12.29 7.40
N VAL A 198 -26.98 -12.94 8.46
CA VAL A 198 -28.39 -13.35 8.55
C VAL A 198 -29.33 -12.15 8.36
N GLY A 199 -28.98 -10.99 8.92
CA GLY A 199 -29.74 -9.74 8.76
C GLY A 199 -29.85 -9.23 7.31
N ASP A 200 -28.86 -9.55 6.43
CA ASP A 200 -28.89 -9.20 5.01
C ASP A 200 -29.82 -10.11 4.18
N LEU A 201 -30.13 -11.29 4.71
CA LEU A 201 -30.87 -12.34 4.01
C LEU A 201 -32.27 -12.54 4.58
N MET A 202 -32.50 -12.17 5.85
CA MET A 202 -33.79 -12.37 6.50
C MET A 202 -34.86 -11.43 5.92
N ILE A 203 -36.04 -11.94 5.80
CA ILE A 203 -37.24 -11.16 5.54
C ILE A 203 -37.74 -10.62 6.88
N SER A 204 -38.01 -9.34 7.01
CA SER A 204 -38.43 -8.73 8.28
C SER A 204 -39.50 -7.65 8.07
N GLY A 205 -40.22 -7.31 9.14
CA GLY A 205 -41.24 -6.28 9.16
C GLY A 205 -42.39 -6.61 8.22
N ASN A 206 -42.90 -5.62 7.50
CA ASN A 206 -44.09 -5.75 6.62
C ASN A 206 -43.88 -6.71 5.41
N LYS A 207 -42.67 -7.24 5.22
CA LYS A 207 -42.39 -8.23 4.18
C LYS A 207 -42.55 -9.68 4.65
N LEU A 208 -42.77 -9.88 5.96
CA LEU A 208 -43.05 -11.23 6.47
C LEU A 208 -44.40 -11.69 5.95
N PRO A 209 -44.48 -12.85 5.28
CA PRO A 209 -45.76 -13.42 4.87
C PRO A 209 -46.47 -13.94 6.13
N PHE A 210 -47.37 -13.15 6.68
CA PHE A 210 -48.24 -13.60 7.76
C PHE A 210 -49.71 -13.42 7.36
N VAL A 211 -50.52 -14.32 7.81
CA VAL A 211 -52.00 -14.29 7.69
C VAL A 211 -52.59 -14.36 9.08
N THR A 212 -53.76 -13.76 9.28
CA THR A 212 -54.53 -13.93 10.51
C THR A 212 -55.26 -15.25 10.52
N GLU A 213 -55.61 -15.77 11.69
CA GLU A 213 -56.31 -17.04 11.80
C GLU A 213 -57.65 -17.10 11.01
N ASN A 214 -58.26 -15.93 10.73
CA ASN A 214 -59.53 -15.81 10.00
C ASN A 214 -59.31 -15.49 8.49
N SER A 215 -58.12 -15.57 7.96
CA SER A 215 -57.87 -15.34 6.53
C SER A 215 -58.30 -16.54 5.71
N ASN A 216 -59.18 -16.32 4.71
CA ASN A 216 -59.54 -17.38 3.79
C ASN A 216 -58.33 -17.76 2.93
N MET A 217 -58.14 -19.04 2.65
CA MET A 217 -57.14 -19.55 1.70
C MET A 217 -57.54 -19.20 0.26
#